data_7c4401bcf6838424aad4d7b5fd5b0eb6
#
_entry.id   7c4401bcf6838424aad4d7b5fd5b0eb6
#
_cell.length_a   1.000
_cell.length_b   1.000
_cell.length_c   1.000
_cell.angle_alpha   90.00
_cell.angle_beta   90.00
_cell.angle_gamma   90.00
#
_symmetry.space_group_name_H-M   'P 1'
#
loop_
_entity.id
_entity.type
_entity.pdbx_description
1 polymer ?
#
loop_
_entity_poly.entity_id
_entity_poly.type
_entity_poly.pdbx_seq_one_letter_code
_entity_poly.pdbx_strand_id
1 'polypeptide(L)'
;MKPDQPLVLNYLGYSWIDRGENLERGLQMIQKAVELRPEDGYIVDSLGWAHYRLGDYPSAVQYLEKAIELVPEDPTINDHLGDAYWQSGRPFEARYQWRRALQFGPQDDEIKPIQAKLDGGSVPTAGAARGG
;
A
#
# COMPACT_ATOMS: atom_id res chain seq x y z
N MET A 1 -20.51 -16.90 -7.28
CA MET A 1 -19.12 -16.44 -7.09
C MET A 1 -18.42 -17.34 -6.10
N LYS A 2 -17.27 -17.85 -6.46
CA LYS A 2 -16.50 -18.70 -5.56
C LYS A 2 -15.81 -17.81 -4.51
N PRO A 3 -15.97 -18.10 -3.21
CA PRO A 3 -15.38 -17.26 -2.17
C PRO A 3 -13.85 -17.30 -2.11
N ASP A 4 -13.22 -18.22 -2.85
CA ASP A 4 -11.76 -18.38 -2.84
C ASP A 4 -11.07 -17.80 -4.06
N GLN A 5 -11.72 -16.92 -4.81
CA GLN A 5 -11.06 -16.27 -5.93
C GLN A 5 -10.19 -15.13 -5.41
N PRO A 6 -8.86 -15.19 -5.65
CA PRO A 6 -7.95 -14.21 -5.06
C PRO A 6 -8.21 -12.76 -5.47
N LEU A 7 -8.56 -12.52 -6.72
CA LEU A 7 -8.84 -11.15 -7.16
C LEU A 7 -10.09 -10.58 -6.50
N VAL A 8 -11.12 -11.41 -6.31
CA VAL A 8 -12.35 -11.00 -5.63
C VAL A 8 -12.08 -10.71 -4.15
N LEU A 9 -11.36 -11.61 -3.48
CA LEU A 9 -10.99 -11.43 -2.07
C LEU A 9 -10.16 -10.16 -1.87
N ASN A 10 -9.21 -9.94 -2.76
CA ASN A 10 -8.37 -8.75 -2.71
C ASN A 10 -9.20 -7.47 -2.90
N TYR A 11 -10.09 -7.47 -3.89
CA TYR A 11 -10.93 -6.31 -4.17
C TYR A 11 -11.84 -5.98 -2.99
N LEU A 12 -12.55 -6.98 -2.46
CA LEU A 12 -13.48 -6.76 -1.35
C LEU A 12 -12.75 -6.35 -0.08
N GLY A 13 -11.67 -7.04 0.24
CA GLY A 13 -10.87 -6.72 1.42
C GLY A 13 -10.25 -5.34 1.33
N TYR A 14 -9.67 -5.00 0.20
CA TYR A 14 -9.09 -3.69 -0.02
C TYR A 14 -10.15 -2.58 0.08
N SER A 15 -11.34 -2.81 -0.48
CA SER A 15 -12.42 -1.84 -0.42
C SER A 15 -12.80 -1.51 1.03
N TRP A 16 -12.87 -2.53 1.89
CA TRP A 16 -13.14 -2.30 3.31
C TRP A 16 -12.01 -1.52 3.98
N ILE A 17 -10.76 -1.90 3.72
CA ILE A 17 -9.59 -1.22 4.27
C ILE A 17 -9.58 0.25 3.85
N ASP A 18 -9.84 0.52 2.58
CA ASP A 18 -9.81 1.88 2.04
C ASP A 18 -10.89 2.76 2.65
N ARG A 19 -12.05 2.19 2.96
CA ARG A 19 -13.14 2.91 3.62
C ARG A 19 -13.01 2.99 5.14
N GLY A 20 -12.03 2.28 5.72
CA GLY A 20 -11.88 2.21 7.16
C GLY A 20 -12.96 1.37 7.84
N GLU A 21 -13.58 0.44 7.11
CA GLU A 21 -14.65 -0.43 7.61
C GLU A 21 -14.18 -1.87 7.68
N ASN A 22 -14.61 -2.60 8.71
CA ASN A 22 -14.33 -4.04 8.85
C ASN A 22 -12.85 -4.38 8.63
N LEU A 23 -11.95 -3.60 9.25
CA LEU A 23 -10.52 -3.68 8.99
C LEU A 23 -9.96 -5.08 9.20
N GLU A 24 -10.34 -5.73 10.32
CA GLU A 24 -9.86 -7.09 10.61
C GLU A 24 -10.32 -8.10 9.56
N ARG A 25 -11.58 -8.02 9.16
CA ARG A 25 -12.11 -8.92 8.16
C ARG A 25 -11.51 -8.63 6.78
N GLY A 26 -11.34 -7.36 6.45
CA GLY A 26 -10.66 -6.97 5.20
C GLY A 26 -9.25 -7.52 5.15
N LEU A 27 -8.51 -7.41 6.27
CA LEU A 27 -7.17 -7.96 6.38
C LEU A 27 -7.18 -9.48 6.14
N GLN A 28 -8.11 -10.21 6.79
CA GLN A 28 -8.20 -11.66 6.61
C GLN A 28 -8.45 -12.05 5.16
N MET A 29 -9.32 -11.30 4.47
CA MET A 29 -9.62 -11.57 3.06
C MET A 29 -8.39 -11.34 2.18
N ILE A 30 -7.64 -10.27 2.42
CA ILE A 30 -6.41 -10.00 1.66
C ILE A 30 -5.34 -11.05 1.97
N GLN A 31 -5.21 -11.45 3.23
CA GLN A 31 -4.29 -12.53 3.61
C GLN A 31 -4.60 -13.82 2.85
N LYS A 32 -5.89 -14.16 2.73
CA LYS A 32 -6.31 -15.32 1.97
C LYS A 32 -5.93 -15.16 0.49
N ALA A 33 -6.12 -13.98 -0.07
CA ALA A 33 -5.74 -13.71 -1.46
C ALA A 33 -4.25 -13.91 -1.68
N VAL A 34 -3.41 -13.44 -0.75
CA VAL A 34 -1.95 -13.63 -0.82
C VAL A 34 -1.60 -15.11 -0.74
N GLU A 35 -2.26 -15.88 0.14
CA GLU A 35 -2.02 -17.33 0.22
C GLU A 35 -2.30 -18.02 -1.11
N LEU A 36 -3.33 -17.57 -1.83
CA LEU A 36 -3.71 -18.14 -3.12
C LEU A 36 -2.83 -17.66 -4.26
N ARG A 37 -2.29 -16.44 -4.16
CA ARG A 37 -1.45 -15.81 -5.19
C ARG A 37 -0.25 -15.10 -4.55
N PRO A 38 0.70 -15.84 -3.97
CA PRO A 38 1.81 -15.21 -3.23
C PRO A 38 2.81 -14.44 -4.12
N GLU A 39 2.75 -14.65 -5.43
CA GLU A 39 3.65 -13.99 -6.38
C GLU A 39 2.99 -12.80 -7.09
N ASP A 40 1.75 -12.47 -6.75
CA ASP A 40 1.07 -11.32 -7.32
C ASP A 40 1.43 -10.08 -6.50
N GLY A 41 2.31 -9.24 -7.05
CA GLY A 41 2.79 -8.05 -6.35
C GLY A 41 1.70 -7.06 -5.98
N TYR A 42 0.64 -6.98 -6.77
CA TYR A 42 -0.48 -6.09 -6.48
C TYR A 42 -1.29 -6.57 -5.28
N ILE A 43 -1.47 -7.88 -5.15
CA ILE A 43 -2.16 -8.46 -3.99
C ILE A 43 -1.29 -8.32 -2.74
N VAL A 44 0.02 -8.55 -2.87
CA VAL A 44 0.96 -8.35 -1.75
C VAL A 44 0.98 -6.89 -1.32
N ASP A 45 0.94 -5.95 -2.27
CA ASP A 45 0.81 -4.52 -1.97
C ASP A 45 -0.45 -4.23 -1.15
N SER A 46 -1.58 -4.82 -1.52
CA SER A 46 -2.83 -4.66 -0.76
C SER A 46 -2.68 -5.12 0.68
N LEU A 47 -1.97 -6.22 0.90
CA LEU A 47 -1.70 -6.70 2.26
C LEU A 47 -0.83 -5.73 3.03
N GLY A 48 0.23 -5.22 2.40
CA GLY A 48 1.09 -4.22 3.02
C GLY A 48 0.33 -2.96 3.38
N TRP A 49 -0.51 -2.47 2.47
CA TRP A 49 -1.31 -1.28 2.72
C TRP A 49 -2.36 -1.50 3.81
N ALA A 50 -2.94 -2.71 3.88
CA ALA A 50 -3.86 -3.06 4.96
C ALA A 50 -3.17 -2.95 6.33
N HIS A 51 -1.96 -3.47 6.46
CA HIS A 51 -1.18 -3.33 7.69
C HIS A 51 -0.88 -1.86 8.00
N TYR A 52 -0.56 -1.08 6.98
CA TYR A 52 -0.34 0.36 7.15
C TYR A 52 -1.58 1.04 7.74
N ARG A 53 -2.75 0.76 7.19
CA ARG A 53 -4.00 1.35 7.65
C ARG A 53 -4.34 0.91 9.08
N LEU A 54 -3.89 -0.25 9.50
CA LEU A 54 -4.05 -0.74 10.86
C LEU A 54 -2.97 -0.23 11.83
N GLY A 55 -2.01 0.53 11.34
CA GLY A 55 -0.95 1.10 12.16
C GLY A 55 0.23 0.16 12.39
N ASP A 56 0.24 -0.99 11.75
CA ASP A 56 1.33 -1.95 11.85
C ASP A 56 2.38 -1.64 10.78
N TYR A 57 3.15 -0.60 11.02
CA TYR A 57 4.13 -0.12 10.04
C TYR A 57 5.27 -1.11 9.78
N PRO A 58 5.80 -1.84 10.77
CA PRO A 58 6.83 -2.86 10.48
C PRO A 58 6.35 -3.93 9.50
N SER A 59 5.13 -4.44 9.68
CA SER A 59 4.57 -5.40 8.74
C SER A 59 4.30 -4.77 7.37
N ALA A 60 3.83 -3.52 7.35
CA ALA A 60 3.60 -2.81 6.09
C ALA A 60 4.90 -2.71 5.29
N VAL A 61 6.01 -2.33 5.92
CA VAL A 61 7.31 -2.25 5.25
C VAL A 61 7.69 -3.62 4.67
N GLN A 62 7.55 -4.68 5.46
CA GLN A 62 7.93 -6.01 5.04
C GLN A 62 7.18 -6.47 3.79
N TYR A 63 5.85 -6.32 3.78
CA TYR A 63 5.04 -6.75 2.64
C TYR A 63 5.21 -5.81 1.44
N LEU A 64 5.36 -4.51 1.66
CA LEU A 64 5.57 -3.57 0.56
C LEU A 64 6.93 -3.74 -0.08
N GLU A 65 7.95 -4.09 0.70
CA GLU A 65 9.25 -4.46 0.13
C GLU A 65 9.12 -5.71 -0.74
N LYS A 66 8.34 -6.68 -0.30
CA LYS A 66 8.06 -7.88 -1.10
C LYS A 66 7.33 -7.52 -2.40
N ALA A 67 6.34 -6.64 -2.32
CA ALA A 67 5.59 -6.20 -3.50
C ALA A 67 6.50 -5.50 -4.51
N ILE A 68 7.44 -4.68 -4.04
CA ILE A 68 8.42 -3.99 -4.90
C ILE A 68 9.35 -5.01 -5.60
N GLU A 69 9.73 -6.08 -4.91
CA GLU A 69 10.52 -7.12 -5.56
C GLU A 69 9.77 -7.77 -6.73
N LEU A 70 8.44 -7.89 -6.59
CA LEU A 70 7.61 -8.52 -7.60
C LEU A 70 7.23 -7.56 -8.73
N VAL A 71 6.98 -6.28 -8.42
CA VAL A 71 6.58 -5.26 -9.40
C VAL A 71 7.37 -3.97 -9.12
N PRO A 72 8.65 -3.90 -9.50
CA PRO A 72 9.53 -2.81 -9.09
C PRO A 72 9.21 -1.45 -9.71
N GLU A 73 8.48 -1.42 -10.82
CA GLU A 73 8.22 -0.17 -11.55
C GLU A 73 6.80 0.36 -11.37
N ASP A 74 6.03 -0.19 -10.42
CA ASP A 74 4.69 0.31 -10.17
C ASP A 74 4.74 1.59 -9.31
N PRO A 75 4.21 2.72 -9.80
CA PRO A 75 4.29 3.96 -9.03
C PRO A 75 3.50 3.91 -7.71
N THR A 76 2.34 3.27 -7.69
CA THR A 76 1.52 3.18 -6.47
C THR A 76 2.21 2.38 -5.38
N ILE A 77 2.83 1.26 -5.73
CA ILE A 77 3.56 0.44 -4.76
C ILE A 77 4.77 1.21 -4.21
N ASN A 78 5.51 1.92 -5.08
CA ASN A 78 6.62 2.75 -4.64
C ASN A 78 6.15 3.85 -3.66
N ASP A 79 5.01 4.48 -3.95
CA ASP A 79 4.44 5.50 -3.08
C ASP A 79 4.03 4.92 -1.73
N HIS A 80 3.35 3.78 -1.72
CA HIS A 80 2.95 3.09 -0.48
C HIS A 80 4.18 2.74 0.37
N LEU A 81 5.23 2.22 -0.25
CA LEU A 81 6.46 1.88 0.48
C LEU A 81 7.12 3.12 1.05
N GLY A 82 7.11 4.23 0.32
CA GLY A 82 7.59 5.50 0.83
C GLY A 82 6.86 5.94 2.08
N ASP A 83 5.52 5.85 2.07
CA ASP A 83 4.71 6.18 3.24
C ASP A 83 5.07 5.29 4.44
N ALA A 84 5.24 3.99 4.20
CA ALA A 84 5.57 3.03 5.25
C ALA A 84 6.97 3.29 5.85
N TYR A 85 7.95 3.60 5.01
CA TYR A 85 9.28 3.97 5.49
C TYR A 85 9.22 5.25 6.33
N TRP A 86 8.45 6.24 5.89
CA TRP A 86 8.33 7.49 6.62
C TRP A 86 7.78 7.26 8.02
N GLN A 87 6.70 6.48 8.14
CA GLN A 87 6.12 6.18 9.44
C GLN A 87 7.02 5.32 10.32
N SER A 88 7.96 4.62 9.71
CA SER A 88 8.94 3.79 10.43
C SER A 88 10.21 4.56 10.81
N GLY A 89 10.24 5.87 10.61
CA GLY A 89 11.38 6.69 10.96
C GLY A 89 12.54 6.57 9.99
N ARG A 90 12.27 6.25 8.72
CA ARG A 90 13.28 6.07 7.67
C ARG A 90 13.06 7.09 6.54
N PRO A 91 13.30 8.39 6.81
CA PRO A 91 12.95 9.45 5.87
C PRO A 91 13.74 9.44 4.56
N PHE A 92 15.00 9.02 4.57
CA PHE A 92 15.78 8.97 3.34
C PHE A 92 15.24 7.92 2.38
N GLU A 93 14.91 6.75 2.90
CA GLU A 93 14.33 5.68 2.10
C GLU A 93 12.94 6.06 1.60
N ALA A 94 12.15 6.74 2.45
CA ALA A 94 10.83 7.24 2.04
C ALA A 94 10.95 8.18 0.84
N ARG A 95 11.86 9.14 0.91
CA ARG A 95 12.05 10.12 -0.17
C ARG A 95 12.54 9.44 -1.45
N TYR A 96 13.41 8.45 -1.33
CA TYR A 96 13.86 7.67 -2.47
C TYR A 96 12.70 6.98 -3.18
N GLN A 97 11.82 6.34 -2.42
CA GLN A 97 10.67 5.64 -2.99
C GLN A 97 9.67 6.60 -3.63
N TRP A 98 9.42 7.76 -3.04
CA TRP A 98 8.54 8.76 -3.64
C TRP A 98 9.10 9.31 -4.96
N ARG A 99 10.42 9.53 -5.03
CA ARG A 99 11.07 9.93 -6.29
C ARG A 99 10.93 8.84 -7.35
N ARG A 100 11.09 7.58 -6.94
CA ARG A 100 10.89 6.45 -7.86
C ARG A 100 9.45 6.40 -8.36
N ALA A 101 8.48 6.62 -7.46
CA ALA A 101 7.08 6.64 -7.84
C ALA A 101 6.83 7.68 -8.94
N LEU A 102 7.37 8.89 -8.80
CA LEU A 102 7.22 9.92 -9.82
C LEU A 102 7.92 9.53 -11.13
N GLN A 103 9.07 8.89 -11.04
CA GLN A 103 9.86 8.47 -12.20
C GLN A 103 9.11 7.45 -13.06
N PHE A 104 8.30 6.58 -12.44
CA PHE A 104 7.59 5.52 -13.16
C PHE A 104 6.24 5.93 -13.73
N GLY A 105 5.92 7.23 -13.74
CA GLY A 105 4.75 7.75 -14.41
C GLY A 105 3.43 7.44 -13.72
N PRO A 106 3.21 7.97 -12.51
CA PRO A 106 1.96 7.76 -11.81
C PRO A 106 0.79 8.41 -12.56
N GLN A 107 -0.44 8.03 -12.18
CA GLN A 107 -1.62 8.67 -12.71
C GLN A 107 -1.64 10.16 -12.32
N ASP A 108 -2.30 10.99 -13.11
CA ASP A 108 -2.27 12.44 -12.93
C ASP A 108 -2.69 12.87 -11.52
N ASP A 109 -3.68 12.19 -10.94
CA ASP A 109 -4.19 12.50 -9.60
C ASP A 109 -3.23 12.08 -8.48
N GLU A 110 -2.22 11.28 -8.78
CA GLU A 110 -1.21 10.85 -7.80
C GLU A 110 0.02 11.76 -7.78
N ILE A 111 0.26 12.52 -8.83
CA ILE A 111 1.50 13.30 -8.97
C ILE A 111 1.62 14.36 -7.88
N LYS A 112 0.61 15.20 -7.73
CA LYS A 112 0.64 16.30 -6.74
C LYS A 112 0.77 15.80 -5.30
N PRO A 113 0.01 14.77 -4.88
CA PRO A 113 0.19 14.22 -3.53
C PRO A 113 1.60 13.73 -3.26
N ILE A 114 2.22 13.04 -4.22
CA ILE A 114 3.59 12.53 -4.05
C ILE A 114 4.57 13.70 -3.97
N GLN A 115 4.44 14.69 -4.85
CA GLN A 115 5.30 15.88 -4.82
C GLN A 115 5.17 16.62 -3.48
N ALA A 116 3.95 16.72 -2.96
CA ALA A 116 3.71 17.38 -1.67
C ALA A 116 4.45 16.68 -0.53
N LYS A 117 4.49 15.35 -0.53
CA LYS A 117 5.25 14.59 0.48
C LYS A 117 6.74 14.90 0.38
N LEU A 118 7.28 14.96 -0.83
CA LEU A 118 8.69 15.31 -1.05
C LEU A 118 9.00 16.73 -0.59
N ASP A 119 8.03 17.64 -0.69
CA ASP A 119 8.18 19.04 -0.28
C ASP A 119 7.91 19.25 1.22
N GLY A 120 7.80 18.19 1.99
CA GLY A 120 7.58 18.28 3.43
C GLY A 120 6.12 18.33 3.87
N GLY A 121 5.19 17.99 2.97
CA GLY A 121 3.78 17.93 3.28
C GLY A 121 3.41 16.71 4.11
N SER A 122 2.12 16.60 4.42
CA SER A 122 1.60 15.53 5.27
C SER A 122 1.68 14.16 4.58
N VAL A 123 2.04 13.14 5.37
CA VAL A 123 2.00 11.75 4.95
C VAL A 123 0.81 11.09 5.63
N PRO A 124 -0.02 10.28 4.92
CA PRO A 124 -1.17 9.64 5.53
C PRO A 124 -0.78 8.79 6.74
N THR A 125 -1.59 8.87 7.80
CA THR A 125 -1.37 8.03 8.99
C THR A 125 -2.37 6.88 9.03
N ALA A 126 -2.14 5.93 9.96
CA ALA A 126 -3.04 4.82 10.18
C ALA A 126 -4.46 5.31 10.46
N GLY A 127 -5.46 4.64 9.88
CA GLY A 127 -6.85 4.95 10.10
C GLY A 127 -7.36 6.20 9.39
N ALA A 128 -6.50 6.96 8.73
CA ALA A 128 -6.93 8.14 7.98
C ALA A 128 -7.75 7.74 6.78
N ALA A 129 -8.87 8.44 6.54
CA ALA A 129 -9.66 8.20 5.35
C ALA A 129 -8.88 8.68 4.12
N ARG A 130 -8.97 7.92 3.02
CA ARG A 130 -8.30 8.29 1.80
C ARG A 130 -8.93 9.54 1.21
N GLY A 131 -8.10 10.52 0.88
CA GLY A 131 -8.59 11.78 0.34
C GLY A 131 -9.20 12.72 1.36
N GLY A 132 -9.17 12.35 2.62
CA GLY A 132 -9.70 13.18 3.70
C GLY A 132 -8.63 14.04 4.34
#